data_114cb661ba0f2b494d97130e40b465f5
#
_entry.id   114cb661ba0f2b494d97130e40b465f5
#
_cell.length_a   1.000
_cell.length_b   1.000
_cell.length_c   1.000
_cell.angle_alpha   90.00
_cell.angle_beta   90.00
_cell.angle_gamma   90.00
#
_symmetry.space_group_name_H-M   'P 1'
#
loop_
_entity.id
_entity.type
_entity.pdbx_description
1 polymer ?
#
loop_
_entity_poly.entity_id
_entity_poly.type
_entity_poly.pdbx_seq_one_letter_code
_entity_poly.pdbx_strand_id
1 'polypeptide(L)'
;DAVRTSHNMPTPELVELCDEMGFMMMLEPFDEWDIAKCENGYHRYFNEWAEKDMVNMLHHYRNNPCVVMWSIGNEVPTQCSPEGYKVASFLQDICHREDPTRPVTCGMDQVTCVLANGFAAMIDVPGLNYRAHRYVESYETLPQNIVLGSETASTVSSRGCLLYTS
;
A
#
# COMPACT_ATOMS: atom_id res chain seq x y z
N ASP A 1 -11.00 -14.60 3.25
CA ASP A 1 -9.58 -14.35 2.99
C ASP A 1 -9.40 -13.12 2.09
N ALA A 2 -8.17 -12.59 2.01
CA ALA A 2 -7.87 -11.38 1.25
C ALA A 2 -6.57 -11.56 0.44
N VAL A 3 -6.43 -10.76 -0.63
CA VAL A 3 -5.26 -10.71 -1.50
C VAL A 3 -4.76 -9.26 -1.59
N ARG A 4 -3.45 -9.06 -1.45
CA ARG A 4 -2.76 -7.82 -1.82
C ARG A 4 -1.94 -8.08 -3.08
N THR A 5 -2.04 -7.20 -4.05
CA THR A 5 -1.29 -7.32 -5.31
C THR A 5 0.12 -6.74 -5.16
N SER A 6 0.98 -7.45 -4.45
CA SER A 6 2.37 -7.03 -4.17
C SER A 6 3.25 -7.17 -5.41
N HIS A 7 3.80 -6.19 -5.95
CA HIS A 7 3.65 -4.75 -5.78
C HIS A 7 3.45 -4.18 -7.16
N ASN A 8 2.42 -4.67 -7.85
CA ASN A 8 2.09 -4.31 -9.22
C ASN A 8 0.58 -4.36 -9.45
N MET A 9 0.15 -3.68 -10.50
CA MET A 9 -1.24 -3.72 -10.96
C MET A 9 -1.66 -5.17 -11.28
N PRO A 10 -2.82 -5.65 -10.78
CA PRO A 10 -3.30 -7.00 -11.06
C PRO A 10 -3.72 -7.21 -12.52
N THR A 11 -3.79 -8.46 -12.94
CA THR A 11 -4.49 -8.79 -14.19
C THR A 11 -6.01 -8.77 -13.97
N PRO A 12 -6.81 -8.46 -15.00
CA PRO A 12 -8.28 -8.49 -14.90
C PRO A 12 -8.80 -9.84 -14.41
N GLU A 13 -8.24 -10.94 -14.89
CA GLU A 13 -8.67 -12.29 -14.56
C GLU A 13 -8.51 -12.59 -13.06
N LEU A 14 -7.46 -12.06 -12.41
CA LEU A 14 -7.29 -12.22 -10.97
C LEU A 14 -8.40 -11.49 -10.19
N VAL A 15 -8.74 -10.28 -10.62
CA VAL A 15 -9.78 -9.49 -9.96
C VAL A 15 -11.16 -10.12 -10.16
N GLU A 16 -11.47 -10.59 -11.38
CA GLU A 16 -12.72 -11.31 -11.69
C GLU A 16 -12.86 -12.57 -10.84
N LEU A 17 -11.80 -13.37 -10.70
CA LEU A 17 -11.81 -14.56 -9.85
C LEU A 17 -12.02 -14.20 -8.36
N CYS A 18 -11.45 -13.10 -7.89
CA CYS A 18 -11.66 -12.65 -6.52
C CYS A 18 -13.12 -12.20 -6.30
N ASP A 19 -13.74 -11.53 -7.27
CA ASP A 19 -15.16 -11.20 -7.23
C ASP A 19 -16.03 -12.47 -7.16
N GLU A 20 -15.76 -13.45 -8.01
CA GLU A 20 -16.52 -14.71 -8.06
C GLU A 20 -16.36 -15.54 -6.79
N MET A 21 -15.14 -15.59 -6.22
CA MET A 21 -14.81 -16.41 -5.06
C MET A 21 -15.05 -15.71 -3.72
N GLY A 22 -15.36 -14.41 -3.71
CA GLY A 22 -15.60 -13.62 -2.52
C GLY A 22 -14.32 -13.29 -1.72
N PHE A 23 -13.17 -13.14 -2.40
CA PHE A 23 -11.94 -12.64 -1.77
C PHE A 23 -11.95 -11.11 -1.75
N MET A 24 -11.53 -10.52 -0.63
CA MET A 24 -11.26 -9.08 -0.58
C MET A 24 -9.90 -8.78 -1.21
N MET A 25 -9.79 -7.65 -1.90
CA MET A 25 -8.54 -7.23 -2.53
C MET A 25 -8.10 -5.84 -2.08
N MET A 26 -6.80 -5.72 -1.85
CA MET A 26 -6.08 -4.46 -1.76
C MET A 26 -5.19 -4.34 -3.01
N LEU A 27 -5.52 -3.41 -3.89
CA LEU A 27 -4.78 -3.23 -5.15
C LEU A 27 -3.67 -2.21 -5.01
N GLU A 28 -2.48 -2.58 -5.51
CA GLU A 28 -1.27 -1.79 -5.36
C GLU A 28 -0.51 -1.75 -6.70
N PRO A 29 -0.28 -0.54 -7.28
CA PRO A 29 0.38 -0.43 -8.58
C PRO A 29 1.90 -0.24 -8.51
N PHE A 30 2.45 0.23 -7.37
CA PHE A 30 3.82 0.72 -7.29
C PHE A 30 4.63 0.07 -6.17
N ASP A 31 5.81 -0.48 -6.51
CA ASP A 31 6.83 -0.90 -5.55
C ASP A 31 7.83 0.23 -5.23
N GLU A 32 7.98 1.20 -6.10
CA GLU A 32 8.80 2.40 -5.88
C GLU A 32 8.13 3.64 -6.47
N TRP A 33 8.55 4.81 -6.00
CA TRP A 33 8.10 6.09 -6.55
C TRP A 33 9.24 6.81 -7.28
N ASP A 34 9.47 8.08 -6.95
CA ASP A 34 10.47 8.97 -7.52
C ASP A 34 11.92 8.66 -7.10
N ILE A 35 12.11 7.98 -5.97
CA ILE A 35 13.42 7.53 -5.50
C ILE A 35 13.59 6.05 -5.79
N ALA A 36 14.69 5.70 -6.46
CA ALA A 36 14.98 4.36 -6.92
C ALA A 36 15.16 3.33 -5.80
N LYS A 37 14.52 2.16 -5.93
CA LYS A 37 14.90 0.91 -5.26
C LYS A 37 15.91 0.13 -6.08
N CYS A 38 15.81 0.20 -7.41
CA CYS A 38 16.70 -0.50 -8.32
C CYS A 38 17.01 0.36 -9.56
N GLU A 39 18.10 0.05 -10.25
CA GLU A 39 18.62 0.83 -11.37
C GLU A 39 17.60 1.04 -12.51
N ASN A 40 16.83 0.01 -12.83
CA ASN A 40 15.88 0.04 -13.94
C ASN A 40 14.41 0.01 -13.46
N GLY A 41 14.14 0.63 -12.32
CA GLY A 41 12.82 0.65 -11.71
C GLY A 41 11.89 1.73 -12.26
N TYR A 42 10.71 1.78 -11.66
CA TYR A 42 9.63 2.68 -12.07
C TYR A 42 9.94 4.17 -11.81
N HIS A 43 10.88 4.50 -10.92
CA HIS A 43 11.31 5.87 -10.64
C HIS A 43 11.64 6.67 -11.90
N ARG A 44 12.12 5.98 -12.96
CA ARG A 44 12.46 6.59 -14.27
C ARG A 44 11.24 7.18 -14.97
N TYR A 45 10.06 6.68 -14.67
CA TYR A 45 8.80 7.03 -15.32
C TYR A 45 7.83 7.73 -14.36
N PHE A 46 8.10 7.69 -13.06
CA PHE A 46 7.17 8.11 -12.01
C PHE A 46 6.58 9.50 -12.26
N ASN A 47 7.43 10.50 -12.52
CA ASN A 47 6.98 11.88 -12.69
C ASN A 47 6.05 12.08 -13.90
N GLU A 48 6.16 11.25 -14.93
CA GLU A 48 5.34 11.33 -16.13
C GLU A 48 4.10 10.43 -16.07
N TRP A 49 4.23 9.26 -15.43
CA TRP A 49 3.26 8.18 -15.58
C TRP A 49 2.47 7.87 -14.30
N ALA A 50 2.92 8.26 -13.12
CA ALA A 50 2.29 7.86 -11.86
C ALA A 50 0.80 8.20 -11.79
N GLU A 51 0.40 9.42 -12.16
CA GLU A 51 -1.02 9.78 -12.19
C GLU A 51 -1.79 8.98 -13.25
N LYS A 52 -1.24 8.83 -14.45
CA LYS A 52 -1.89 8.10 -15.53
C LYS A 52 -2.14 6.64 -15.16
N ASP A 53 -1.13 5.98 -14.59
CA ASP A 53 -1.22 4.58 -14.19
C ASP A 53 -2.15 4.39 -13.00
N MET A 54 -2.10 5.29 -12.00
CA MET A 54 -3.02 5.26 -10.87
C MET A 54 -4.47 5.45 -11.33
N VAL A 55 -4.76 6.46 -12.15
CA VAL A 55 -6.11 6.72 -12.69
C VAL A 55 -6.59 5.53 -13.50
N ASN A 56 -5.71 4.94 -14.33
CA ASN A 56 -6.04 3.77 -15.13
C ASN A 56 -6.46 2.57 -14.24
N MET A 57 -5.69 2.27 -13.19
CA MET A 57 -6.03 1.21 -12.24
C MET A 57 -7.38 1.48 -11.55
N LEU A 58 -7.56 2.69 -11.03
CA LEU A 58 -8.80 3.09 -10.35
C LEU A 58 -10.02 2.95 -11.26
N HIS A 59 -9.96 3.48 -12.48
CA HIS A 59 -11.06 3.41 -13.44
C HIS A 59 -11.36 1.97 -13.87
N HIS A 60 -10.34 1.13 -13.96
CA HIS A 60 -10.51 -0.26 -14.36
C HIS A 60 -11.20 -1.08 -13.28
N TYR A 61 -10.85 -0.87 -12.01
CA TYR A 61 -11.25 -1.77 -10.92
C TYR A 61 -12.20 -1.19 -9.87
N ARG A 62 -12.52 0.11 -9.87
CA ARG A 62 -13.38 0.72 -8.85
C ARG A 62 -14.80 0.16 -8.80
N ASN A 63 -15.26 -0.54 -9.84
CA ASN A 63 -16.55 -1.18 -9.87
C ASN A 63 -16.53 -2.66 -9.47
N ASN A 64 -15.36 -3.22 -9.14
CA ASN A 64 -15.23 -4.60 -8.68
C ASN A 64 -15.52 -4.67 -7.17
N PRO A 65 -16.53 -5.44 -6.73
CA PRO A 65 -16.91 -5.55 -5.32
C PRO A 65 -15.81 -6.08 -4.41
N CYS A 66 -14.92 -6.92 -4.93
CA CYS A 66 -13.80 -7.47 -4.17
C CYS A 66 -12.78 -6.42 -3.73
N VAL A 67 -12.66 -5.30 -4.46
CA VAL A 67 -11.70 -4.25 -4.12
C VAL A 67 -12.20 -3.45 -2.93
N VAL A 68 -11.49 -3.52 -1.82
CA VAL A 68 -11.89 -2.88 -0.56
C VAL A 68 -10.95 -1.74 -0.15
N MET A 69 -9.76 -1.65 -0.74
CA MET A 69 -8.73 -0.67 -0.39
C MET A 69 -7.77 -0.43 -1.55
N TRP A 70 -7.28 0.80 -1.66
CA TRP A 70 -6.20 1.17 -2.58
C TRP A 70 -4.88 1.29 -1.83
N SER A 71 -3.82 0.67 -2.33
CA SER A 71 -2.47 0.88 -1.83
C SER A 71 -1.68 1.73 -2.82
N ILE A 72 -1.06 2.80 -2.34
CA ILE A 72 -0.31 3.73 -3.21
C ILE A 72 1.16 3.39 -3.34
N GLY A 73 1.68 2.44 -2.58
CA GLY A 73 3.09 2.03 -2.68
C GLY A 73 3.54 1.08 -1.60
N ASN A 74 4.71 0.51 -1.82
CA ASN A 74 5.35 -0.44 -0.92
C ASN A 74 6.78 -0.04 -0.58
N GLU A 75 7.09 0.11 0.71
CA GLU A 75 8.44 0.34 1.24
C GLU A 75 9.25 1.35 0.43
N VAL A 76 8.58 2.38 -0.06
CA VAL A 76 9.17 3.37 -0.96
C VAL A 76 10.29 4.12 -0.24
N PRO A 77 11.49 4.29 -0.83
CA PRO A 77 12.56 5.07 -0.20
C PRO A 77 12.14 6.51 0.15
N THR A 78 11.22 7.06 -0.62
CA THR A 78 10.61 8.39 -0.44
C THR A 78 9.93 8.54 0.93
N GLN A 79 9.51 7.45 1.60
CA GLN A 79 8.85 7.50 2.92
C GLN A 79 9.70 8.19 4.00
N CYS A 80 11.03 8.14 3.87
CA CYS A 80 11.95 8.78 4.82
C CYS A 80 12.50 10.12 4.34
N SER A 81 12.15 10.59 3.15
CA SER A 81 12.53 11.93 2.73
C SER A 81 11.75 13.01 3.50
N PRO A 82 12.33 14.20 3.72
CA PRO A 82 11.69 15.26 4.48
C PRO A 82 10.34 15.70 3.92
N GLU A 83 10.14 15.59 2.61
CA GLU A 83 8.92 15.96 1.90
C GLU A 83 8.17 14.77 1.29
N GLY A 84 8.53 13.53 1.70
CA GLY A 84 7.91 12.31 1.16
C GLY A 84 6.39 12.27 1.32
N TYR A 85 5.87 12.88 2.36
CA TYR A 85 4.43 13.03 2.58
C TYR A 85 3.72 13.79 1.44
N LYS A 86 4.41 14.66 0.71
CA LYS A 86 3.81 15.37 -0.44
C LYS A 86 3.54 14.44 -1.61
N VAL A 87 4.44 13.49 -1.85
CA VAL A 87 4.25 12.46 -2.89
C VAL A 87 3.12 11.52 -2.50
N ALA A 88 3.08 11.12 -1.22
CA ALA A 88 1.99 10.32 -0.68
C ALA A 88 0.65 11.04 -0.79
N SER A 89 0.59 12.34 -0.42
CA SER A 89 -0.61 13.17 -0.58
C SER A 89 -1.07 13.22 -2.03
N PHE A 90 -0.16 13.48 -2.95
CA PHE A 90 -0.48 13.53 -4.38
C PHE A 90 -1.15 12.23 -4.86
N LEU A 91 -0.60 11.07 -4.51
CA LEU A 91 -1.16 9.78 -4.93
C LEU A 91 -2.49 9.47 -4.22
N GLN A 92 -2.60 9.77 -2.93
CA GLN A 92 -3.84 9.60 -2.17
C GLN A 92 -4.95 10.52 -2.68
N ASP A 93 -4.63 11.77 -3.04
CA ASP A 93 -5.58 12.72 -3.60
C ASP A 93 -6.15 12.24 -4.95
N ILE A 94 -5.32 11.56 -5.76
CA ILE A 94 -5.80 10.90 -6.98
C ILE A 94 -6.82 9.81 -6.63
N CYS A 95 -6.52 8.96 -5.65
CA CYS A 95 -7.46 7.92 -5.21
C CYS A 95 -8.78 8.52 -4.74
N HIS A 96 -8.75 9.53 -3.88
CA HIS A 96 -9.94 10.20 -3.39
C HIS A 96 -10.75 10.90 -4.48
N ARG A 97 -10.07 11.46 -5.47
CA ARG A 97 -10.72 12.13 -6.62
C ARG A 97 -11.46 11.12 -7.51
N GLU A 98 -10.81 9.98 -7.80
CA GLU A 98 -11.32 9.00 -8.76
C GLU A 98 -12.23 7.94 -8.12
N ASP A 99 -12.03 7.64 -6.84
CA ASP A 99 -12.85 6.74 -6.05
C ASP A 99 -12.89 7.14 -4.56
N PRO A 100 -13.81 8.02 -4.15
CA PRO A 100 -13.94 8.47 -2.76
C PRO A 100 -14.57 7.42 -1.83
N THR A 101 -14.86 6.22 -2.32
CA THR A 101 -15.59 5.20 -1.54
C THR A 101 -14.69 4.24 -0.78
N ARG A 102 -13.39 4.20 -1.08
CA ARG A 102 -12.44 3.27 -0.48
C ARG A 102 -11.27 4.01 0.16
N PRO A 103 -10.80 3.53 1.33
CA PRO A 103 -9.64 4.13 1.97
C PRO A 103 -8.35 3.79 1.23
N VAL A 104 -7.33 4.60 1.49
CA VAL A 104 -6.00 4.49 0.91
C VAL A 104 -4.99 4.07 1.96
N THR A 105 -4.08 3.17 1.58
CA THR A 105 -2.96 2.71 2.40
C THR A 105 -1.62 2.82 1.65
N CYS A 106 -0.53 2.66 2.38
CA CYS A 106 0.82 2.47 1.87
C CYS A 106 1.56 1.52 2.80
N GLY A 107 2.26 0.53 2.27
CA GLY A 107 3.10 -0.38 3.05
C GLY A 107 4.40 0.31 3.47
N MET A 108 4.61 0.52 4.77
CA MET A 108 5.76 1.23 5.33
C MET A 108 6.59 0.32 6.22
N ASP A 109 7.91 0.27 6.01
CA ASP A 109 8.85 -0.51 6.84
C ASP A 109 9.71 0.35 7.77
N GLN A 110 9.80 1.67 7.52
CA GLN A 110 10.64 2.61 8.26
C GLN A 110 9.84 3.40 9.30
N VAL A 111 9.24 2.69 10.27
CA VAL A 111 8.26 3.24 11.21
C VAL A 111 8.75 4.51 11.93
N THR A 112 10.03 4.55 12.33
CA THR A 112 10.56 5.72 13.04
C THR A 112 10.51 7.00 12.21
N CYS A 113 10.91 6.95 10.94
CA CYS A 113 10.90 8.13 10.10
C CYS A 113 9.48 8.53 9.67
N VAL A 114 8.60 7.57 9.36
CA VAL A 114 7.24 7.89 8.90
C VAL A 114 6.35 8.46 10.01
N LEU A 115 6.61 8.10 11.27
CA LEU A 115 5.96 8.75 12.41
C LEU A 115 6.50 10.18 12.64
N ALA A 116 7.81 10.38 12.46
CA ALA A 116 8.45 11.66 12.75
C ALA A 116 8.22 12.73 11.67
N ASN A 117 8.12 12.33 10.40
CA ASN A 117 8.03 13.28 9.27
C ASN A 117 6.59 13.54 8.77
N GLY A 118 5.59 12.95 9.40
CA GLY A 118 4.17 13.12 9.05
C GLY A 118 3.67 12.26 7.90
N PHE A 119 4.52 11.41 7.31
CA PHE A 119 4.14 10.53 6.21
C PHE A 119 3.00 9.60 6.60
N ALA A 120 3.13 8.87 7.71
CA ALA A 120 2.09 7.95 8.18
C ALA A 120 0.82 8.68 8.63
N ALA A 121 0.95 9.88 9.19
CA ALA A 121 -0.19 10.65 9.70
C ALA A 121 -1.14 11.15 8.60
N MET A 122 -0.68 11.21 7.34
CA MET A 122 -1.50 11.69 6.23
C MET A 122 -2.18 10.55 5.44
N ILE A 123 -1.77 9.29 5.62
CA ILE A 123 -2.37 8.12 4.96
C ILE A 123 -3.68 7.75 5.66
N ASP A 124 -4.76 7.46 4.93
CA ASP A 124 -6.05 7.10 5.54
C ASP A 124 -5.92 5.92 6.50
N VAL A 125 -5.28 4.85 6.05
CA VAL A 125 -5.02 3.64 6.83
C VAL A 125 -3.53 3.30 6.78
N PRO A 126 -2.72 3.72 7.76
CA PRO A 126 -1.29 3.45 7.77
C PRO A 126 -0.99 1.94 7.76
N GLY A 127 -0.32 1.46 6.71
CA GLY A 127 0.14 0.08 6.57
C GLY A 127 1.56 -0.11 7.08
N LEU A 128 1.80 -1.09 7.94
CA LEU A 128 3.13 -1.39 8.47
C LEU A 128 3.62 -2.76 8.02
N ASN A 129 4.84 -2.79 7.47
CA ASN A 129 5.53 -4.00 7.07
C ASN A 129 6.52 -4.44 8.16
N TYR A 130 6.47 -5.72 8.58
CA TYR A 130 7.43 -6.41 9.46
C TYR A 130 7.70 -5.78 10.83
N ARG A 131 6.90 -4.86 11.31
CA ARG A 131 7.14 -4.11 12.56
C ARG A 131 5.99 -4.29 13.56
N ALA A 132 5.53 -5.54 13.74
CA ALA A 132 4.39 -5.84 14.64
C ALA A 132 4.60 -5.31 16.08
N HIS A 133 5.85 -5.30 16.57
CA HIS A 133 6.19 -4.73 17.88
C HIS A 133 6.00 -3.20 18.00
N ARG A 134 5.82 -2.51 16.86
CA ARG A 134 5.57 -1.07 16.79
C ARG A 134 4.08 -0.70 16.60
N TYR A 135 3.18 -1.69 16.51
CA TYR A 135 1.76 -1.42 16.23
C TYR A 135 1.08 -0.60 17.31
N VAL A 136 1.33 -0.90 18.59
CA VAL A 136 0.74 -0.17 19.72
C VAL A 136 1.20 1.29 19.71
N GLU A 137 2.51 1.52 19.63
CA GLU A 137 3.09 2.86 19.52
C GLU A 137 2.51 3.66 18.35
N SER A 138 2.44 3.02 17.18
CA SER A 138 1.92 3.67 15.98
C SER A 138 0.43 4.00 16.13
N TYR A 139 -0.36 3.09 16.68
CA TYR A 139 -1.79 3.29 16.96
C TYR A 139 -2.02 4.47 17.92
N GLU A 140 -1.22 4.58 18.98
CA GLU A 140 -1.34 5.63 19.99
C GLU A 140 -0.84 7.00 19.49
N THR A 141 0.15 6.99 18.58
CA THR A 141 0.78 8.21 18.06
C THR A 141 0.01 8.80 16.88
N LEU A 142 -0.54 7.96 16.01
CA LEU A 142 -1.18 8.40 14.78
C LEU A 142 -2.60 8.95 15.02
N PRO A 143 -2.97 10.07 14.37
CA PRO A 143 -4.28 10.70 14.57
C PRO A 143 -5.45 9.81 14.11
N GLN A 144 -5.22 8.87 13.20
CA GLN A 144 -6.24 7.96 12.71
C GLN A 144 -6.65 6.91 13.74
N ASN A 145 -5.80 6.59 14.73
CA ASN A 145 -5.98 5.49 15.68
C ASN A 145 -6.32 4.15 15.02
N ILE A 146 -5.64 3.90 13.90
CA ILE A 146 -5.73 2.65 13.14
C ILE A 146 -4.36 2.28 12.59
N VAL A 147 -4.07 1.00 12.52
CA VAL A 147 -2.86 0.44 11.89
C VAL A 147 -3.24 -0.83 11.15
N LEU A 148 -2.80 -0.95 9.92
CA LEU A 148 -2.91 -2.16 9.12
C LEU A 148 -1.57 -2.91 9.10
N GLY A 149 -1.58 -4.20 9.39
CA GLY A 149 -0.45 -5.07 9.09
C GLY A 149 -0.46 -5.42 7.61
N SER A 150 0.18 -4.62 6.78
CA SER A 150 0.22 -4.83 5.32
C SER A 150 1.14 -6.01 4.94
N GLU A 151 2.24 -6.20 5.69
CA GLU A 151 3.10 -7.40 5.65
C GLU A 151 3.55 -7.73 7.07
N THR A 152 2.89 -8.70 7.71
CA THR A 152 3.12 -8.96 9.14
C THR A 152 4.42 -9.72 9.39
N ALA A 153 4.76 -10.70 8.53
CA ALA A 153 5.94 -11.52 8.68
C ALA A 153 6.49 -11.98 7.32
N SER A 154 7.81 -12.09 7.23
CA SER A 154 8.51 -12.65 6.06
C SER A 154 8.54 -14.17 6.13
N THR A 155 7.37 -14.80 6.03
CA THR A 155 7.22 -16.27 6.10
C THR A 155 6.63 -16.81 4.82
N VAL A 156 7.10 -17.99 4.40
CA VAL A 156 6.64 -18.65 3.17
C VAL A 156 5.25 -19.24 3.38
N SER A 157 5.03 -19.93 4.47
CA SER A 157 3.73 -20.45 4.90
C SER A 157 3.79 -20.79 6.38
N SER A 158 2.97 -20.15 7.18
CA SER A 158 2.89 -20.41 8.62
C SER A 158 1.56 -21.04 9.04
N ARG A 159 0.62 -21.18 8.14
CA ARG A 159 -0.71 -21.71 8.47
C ARG A 159 -0.64 -23.19 8.80
N GLY A 160 -0.78 -23.51 10.07
CA GLY A 160 -0.89 -24.87 10.58
C GLY A 160 0.43 -25.59 10.88
N CYS A 161 1.60 -24.96 10.68
CA CYS A 161 2.89 -25.57 11.00
C CYS A 161 3.94 -24.55 11.42
N LEU A 162 3.93 -24.18 12.69
CA LEU A 162 4.90 -23.23 13.26
C LEU A 162 6.30 -23.83 13.44
N LEU A 163 6.43 -25.16 13.47
CA LEU A 163 7.70 -25.85 13.69
C LEU A 163 8.62 -25.84 12.45
N TYR A 164 8.06 -25.70 11.28
CA TYR A 164 8.81 -25.75 10.02
C TYR A 164 8.95 -24.41 9.30
N THR A 165 8.31 -23.37 9.82
CA THR A 165 8.20 -22.08 9.16
C THR A 165 8.73 -20.92 9.99
N SER A 166 9.29 -21.21 11.16
CA SER A 166 9.92 -20.21 12.05
C SER A 166 11.43 -20.15 11.87
#